data_596c0852335abaaba1e04d0e914d71e4
#
_entry.id   596c0852335abaaba1e04d0e914d71e4
#
_cell.length_a   1.000
_cell.length_b   1.000
_cell.length_c   1.000
_cell.angle_alpha   90.00
_cell.angle_beta   90.00
_cell.angle_gamma   90.00
#
_symmetry.space_group_name_H-M   'P 1'
#
loop_
_entity.id
_entity.type
_entity.pdbx_description
1 polymer ?
#
loop_
_entity_poly.entity_id
_entity_poly.type
_entity_poly.pdbx_seq_one_letter_code
_entity_poly.pdbx_strand_id
1 'polypeptide(L)'
;REFGRFFNGVEVDAVWTIPQHEKTCKSYFGIMSRAPVVVLPHIWMPLFFDKSIEELKQNNIHFGYKADFSESKRISNFEPNTSVIKTCYIPILMCEQAYRTKKNLIKHVYLCNTVDKKDRTSFHNFIGRTDLVRDNVMTVEGRFLVSDFLARYTDIVIAHQWENALNYSYYEALYGGYPLLHNSKLLPMGVGYYYDEFNAEQGAEILLSVIKHHDVVHDTYVNTSQSFLKTLS
;
A
#
# COMPACT_ATOMS: atom_id res chain seq x y z
N ARG A 1 1.19 24.48 -1.99
CA ARG A 1 2.63 24.23 -1.97
C ARG A 1 3.18 24.84 -3.23
N GLU A 2 4.02 25.86 -3.11
CA GLU A 2 4.88 26.24 -4.23
C GLU A 2 5.62 24.98 -4.62
N PHE A 3 5.40 24.50 -5.84
CA PHE A 3 6.25 23.50 -6.46
C PHE A 3 7.61 24.19 -6.52
N GLY A 4 8.47 23.86 -5.54
CA GLY A 4 9.78 24.47 -5.42
C GLY A 4 10.49 24.36 -6.75
N ARG A 5 11.30 25.34 -7.06
CA ARG A 5 12.08 25.43 -8.30
C ARG A 5 12.86 24.13 -8.47
N PHE A 6 12.32 23.18 -9.24
CA PHE A 6 12.99 21.92 -9.56
C PHE A 6 14.33 22.17 -10.26
N PHE A 7 14.39 23.25 -11.03
CA PHE A 7 15.61 23.70 -11.70
C PHE A 7 15.86 25.18 -11.32
N ASN A 8 16.89 25.39 -10.58
CA ASN A 8 17.30 26.72 -10.07
C ASN A 8 18.34 27.42 -10.96
N GLY A 9 18.55 26.92 -12.20
CA GLY A 9 19.54 27.43 -13.14
C GLY A 9 20.94 26.83 -12.96
N VAL A 10 21.13 25.87 -12.06
CA VAL A 10 22.39 25.13 -11.94
C VAL A 10 22.47 24.13 -13.09
N GLU A 11 23.60 24.14 -13.79
CA GLU A 11 23.93 23.11 -14.79
C GLU A 11 24.23 21.79 -14.09
N VAL A 12 23.70 20.70 -14.68
CA VAL A 12 23.89 19.33 -14.19
C VAL A 12 24.29 18.43 -15.35
N ASP A 13 25.13 17.45 -15.11
CA ASP A 13 25.60 16.50 -16.15
C ASP A 13 24.49 15.50 -16.54
N ALA A 14 23.65 15.11 -15.59
CA ALA A 14 22.53 14.21 -15.82
C ALA A 14 21.45 14.37 -14.73
N VAL A 15 20.22 14.01 -15.07
CA VAL A 15 19.12 13.87 -14.11
C VAL A 15 18.81 12.39 -13.91
N TRP A 16 18.84 11.93 -12.68
CA TRP A 16 18.46 10.58 -12.32
C TRP A 16 17.02 10.53 -11.85
N THR A 17 16.26 9.57 -12.35
CA THR A 17 14.88 9.33 -11.96
C THR A 17 14.62 7.84 -11.74
N ILE A 18 13.49 7.49 -11.17
CA ILE A 18 13.07 6.12 -10.88
C ILE A 18 11.98 5.66 -11.87
N PRO A 19 11.75 4.34 -12.04
CA PRO A 19 10.81 3.82 -13.03
C PRO A 19 9.40 4.41 -12.99
N GLN A 20 8.87 4.70 -11.79
CA GLN A 20 7.53 5.28 -11.66
C GLN A 20 7.39 6.67 -12.32
N HIS A 21 8.49 7.41 -12.52
CA HIS A 21 8.50 8.73 -13.13
C HIS A 21 8.95 8.73 -14.59
N GLU A 22 9.31 7.58 -15.13
CA GLU A 22 9.77 7.48 -16.50
C GLU A 22 8.74 8.02 -17.49
N LYS A 23 7.51 7.57 -17.36
CA LYS A 23 6.41 7.91 -18.26
C LYS A 23 5.91 9.34 -18.05
N THR A 24 5.85 9.78 -16.81
CA THR A 24 5.19 11.05 -16.44
C THR A 24 6.12 12.25 -16.36
N CYS A 25 7.39 12.05 -16.01
CA CYS A 25 8.31 13.15 -15.70
C CYS A 25 9.58 13.20 -16.55
N LYS A 26 10.00 12.12 -17.22
CA LYS A 26 11.28 12.04 -17.93
C LYS A 26 11.44 13.16 -18.97
N SER A 27 10.42 13.38 -19.78
CA SER A 27 10.44 14.44 -20.81
C SER A 27 10.54 15.83 -20.18
N TYR A 28 9.76 16.10 -19.14
CA TYR A 28 9.82 17.36 -18.39
C TYR A 28 11.23 17.61 -17.81
N PHE A 29 11.80 16.60 -17.16
CA PHE A 29 13.15 16.70 -16.59
C PHE A 29 14.20 17.01 -17.66
N GLY A 30 14.17 16.30 -18.79
CA GLY A 30 15.12 16.52 -19.87
C GLY A 30 15.03 17.92 -20.48
N ILE A 31 13.82 18.40 -20.75
CA ILE A 31 13.59 19.73 -21.33
C ILE A 31 14.05 20.82 -20.36
N MET A 32 13.67 20.71 -19.08
CA MET A 32 13.94 21.77 -18.10
C MET A 32 15.40 21.81 -17.66
N SER A 33 16.06 20.64 -17.52
CA SER A 33 17.48 20.58 -17.14
C SER A 33 18.45 20.77 -18.28
N ARG A 34 18.00 20.56 -19.53
CA ARG A 34 18.87 20.49 -20.73
C ARG A 34 19.94 19.39 -20.62
N ALA A 35 19.73 18.40 -19.80
CA ALA A 35 20.65 17.30 -19.51
C ALA A 35 19.98 15.95 -19.80
N PRO A 36 20.75 14.89 -20.07
CA PRO A 36 20.22 13.55 -20.26
C PRO A 36 19.52 13.05 -18.99
N VAL A 37 18.39 12.34 -19.16
CA VAL A 37 17.65 11.73 -18.05
C VAL A 37 17.87 10.23 -18.05
N VAL A 38 18.43 9.71 -16.97
CA VAL A 38 18.70 8.29 -16.76
C VAL A 38 17.68 7.72 -15.77
N VAL A 39 17.00 6.67 -16.18
CA VAL A 39 16.10 5.92 -15.29
C VAL A 39 16.93 4.89 -14.56
N LEU A 40 17.07 5.06 -13.25
CA LEU A 40 17.77 4.13 -12.37
C LEU A 40 16.80 3.10 -11.79
N PRO A 41 17.26 1.88 -11.47
CA PRO A 41 16.45 0.91 -10.75
C PRO A 41 15.95 1.49 -9.42
N HIS A 42 14.75 1.09 -9.02
CA HIS A 42 14.30 1.36 -7.67
C HIS A 42 15.07 0.44 -6.71
N ILE A 43 15.61 1.02 -5.66
CA ILE A 43 16.39 0.30 -4.64
C ILE A 43 15.59 0.30 -3.34
N TRP A 44 15.50 -0.87 -2.71
CA TRP A 44 14.96 -1.02 -1.37
C TRP A 44 15.81 -2.01 -0.57
N MET A 45 16.11 -1.65 0.67
CA MET A 45 16.79 -2.51 1.64
C MET A 45 16.08 -2.42 2.99
N PRO A 46 15.98 -3.52 3.74
CA PRO A 46 15.24 -3.55 5.00
C PRO A 46 15.97 -2.88 6.17
N LEU A 47 17.18 -2.36 6.00
CA LEU A 47 18.07 -1.89 7.08
C LEU A 47 17.38 -1.01 8.15
N PHE A 48 16.64 0.02 7.71
CA PHE A 48 15.92 0.89 8.64
C PHE A 48 14.66 0.24 9.19
N PHE A 49 14.05 -0.62 8.40
CA PHE A 49 12.86 -1.36 8.77
C PHE A 49 13.19 -2.45 9.80
N ASP A 50 14.30 -3.15 9.65
CA ASP A 50 14.81 -4.14 10.61
C ASP A 50 15.05 -3.52 11.98
N LYS A 51 15.57 -2.28 12.03
CA LYS A 51 15.73 -1.56 13.29
C LYS A 51 14.38 -1.34 13.99
N SER A 52 13.35 -0.95 13.25
CA SER A 52 12.00 -0.79 13.81
C SER A 52 11.42 -2.13 14.28
N ILE A 53 11.70 -3.23 13.57
CA ILE A 53 11.29 -4.58 13.98
C ILE A 53 12.00 -5.00 15.28
N GLU A 54 13.27 -4.65 15.42
CA GLU A 54 14.03 -4.95 16.63
C GLU A 54 13.48 -4.18 17.85
N GLU A 55 13.10 -2.92 17.67
CA GLU A 55 12.42 -2.13 18.70
C GLU A 55 11.07 -2.76 19.12
N LEU A 56 10.29 -3.28 18.16
CA LEU A 56 9.07 -4.03 18.45
C LEU A 56 9.35 -5.29 19.27
N LYS A 57 10.37 -6.05 18.88
CA LYS A 57 10.79 -7.27 19.58
C LYS A 57 11.22 -6.99 21.03
N GLN A 58 11.90 -5.89 21.29
CA GLN A 58 12.26 -5.46 22.64
C GLN A 58 11.02 -5.18 23.52
N ASN A 59 9.91 -4.79 22.89
CA ASN A 59 8.63 -4.59 23.54
C ASN A 59 7.73 -5.85 23.54
N ASN A 60 8.28 -7.03 23.25
CA ASN A 60 7.57 -8.31 23.14
C ASN A 60 6.46 -8.32 22.07
N ILE A 61 6.62 -7.51 21.01
CA ILE A 61 5.70 -7.48 19.87
C ILE A 61 6.34 -8.24 18.71
N HIS A 62 5.63 -9.23 18.22
CA HIS A 62 6.07 -10.00 17.06
C HIS A 62 5.68 -9.28 15.78
N PHE A 63 6.66 -9.03 14.91
CA PHE A 63 6.43 -8.58 13.54
C PHE A 63 6.38 -9.77 12.59
N GLY A 64 5.46 -9.73 11.64
CA GLY A 64 5.27 -10.73 10.60
C GLY A 64 3.86 -11.33 10.65
N TYR A 65 3.35 -11.64 9.46
CA TYR A 65 2.06 -12.30 9.31
C TYR A 65 2.10 -13.70 9.95
N LYS A 66 1.01 -14.08 10.58
CA LYS A 66 0.81 -15.43 11.12
C LYS A 66 -0.43 -16.04 10.49
N ALA A 67 -0.23 -17.17 9.81
CA ALA A 67 -1.33 -17.98 9.33
C ALA A 67 -2.06 -18.60 10.54
N ASP A 68 -3.16 -18.00 10.94
CA ASP A 68 -3.96 -18.42 12.11
C ASP A 68 -5.27 -19.12 11.71
N PHE A 69 -5.51 -19.23 10.40
CA PHE A 69 -6.72 -19.82 9.82
C PHE A 69 -8.02 -19.22 10.36
N SER A 70 -7.98 -17.99 10.87
CA SER A 70 -9.17 -17.31 11.31
C SER A 70 -10.08 -16.95 10.13
N GLU A 71 -11.39 -17.11 10.31
CA GLU A 71 -12.37 -16.83 9.25
C GLU A 71 -12.46 -15.34 8.91
N SER A 72 -12.15 -14.45 9.85
CA SER A 72 -12.24 -13.00 9.65
C SER A 72 -10.90 -12.31 9.80
N LYS A 73 -10.62 -11.36 8.92
CA LYS A 73 -9.33 -10.66 8.87
C LYS A 73 -9.49 -9.14 9.06
N ARG A 74 -8.44 -8.52 9.64
CA ARG A 74 -8.29 -7.06 9.78
C ARG A 74 -7.55 -6.53 8.55
N ILE A 75 -8.08 -5.48 7.95
CA ILE A 75 -7.59 -4.91 6.71
C ILE A 75 -7.06 -3.51 6.98
N SER A 76 -5.89 -3.17 6.45
CA SER A 76 -5.31 -1.83 6.58
C SER A 76 -4.97 -1.22 5.24
N ASN A 77 -5.24 0.09 5.12
CA ASN A 77 -4.81 0.91 4.00
C ASN A 77 -3.89 2.01 4.53
N PHE A 78 -2.69 2.14 3.94
CA PHE A 78 -1.65 3.10 4.35
C PHE A 78 -1.47 4.25 3.37
N GLU A 79 -2.37 4.44 2.42
CA GLU A 79 -2.21 5.49 1.42
C GLU A 79 -2.14 6.88 2.08
N PRO A 80 -1.26 7.78 1.58
CA PRO A 80 -1.03 9.07 2.22
C PRO A 80 -2.22 10.03 2.08
N ASN A 81 -3.13 9.76 1.15
CA ASN A 81 -4.36 10.53 0.95
C ASN A 81 -4.18 12.05 0.73
N THR A 82 -3.00 12.48 0.30
CA THR A 82 -2.67 13.90 0.07
C THR A 82 -3.07 14.40 -1.31
N SER A 83 -3.25 13.48 -2.27
CA SER A 83 -3.65 13.78 -3.65
C SER A 83 -4.48 12.62 -4.21
N VAL A 84 -5.00 12.79 -5.43
CA VAL A 84 -5.75 11.74 -6.14
C VAL A 84 -4.89 10.54 -6.55
N ILE A 85 -3.57 10.69 -6.52
CA ILE A 85 -2.61 9.68 -6.97
C ILE A 85 -2.58 8.45 -6.06
N LYS A 86 -2.68 8.67 -4.74
CA LYS A 86 -2.69 7.60 -3.72
C LYS A 86 -3.78 7.91 -2.70
N THR A 87 -4.90 7.23 -2.82
CA THR A 87 -6.09 7.47 -2.00
C THR A 87 -6.70 6.19 -1.46
N CYS A 88 -7.46 6.31 -0.39
CA CYS A 88 -8.20 5.21 0.23
C CYS A 88 -9.54 4.90 -0.46
N TYR A 89 -9.99 5.66 -1.47
CA TYR A 89 -11.35 5.52 -2.01
C TYR A 89 -11.59 4.16 -2.65
N ILE A 90 -10.69 3.70 -3.52
CA ILE A 90 -10.83 2.36 -4.14
C ILE A 90 -10.68 1.25 -3.10
N PRO A 91 -9.69 1.25 -2.18
CA PRO A 91 -9.65 0.33 -1.05
C PRO A 91 -10.95 0.27 -0.23
N ILE A 92 -11.59 1.42 0.05
CA ILE A 92 -12.89 1.46 0.74
C ILE A 92 -13.96 0.72 -0.08
N LEU A 93 -14.06 0.99 -1.39
CA LEU A 93 -15.05 0.35 -2.25
C LEU A 93 -14.82 -1.17 -2.35
N MET A 94 -13.56 -1.61 -2.42
CA MET A 94 -13.21 -3.03 -2.38
C MET A 94 -13.68 -3.69 -1.08
N CYS A 95 -13.37 -3.09 0.06
CA CYS A 95 -13.78 -3.59 1.37
C CYS A 95 -15.31 -3.57 1.52
N GLU A 96 -15.97 -2.51 1.07
CA GLU A 96 -17.43 -2.38 1.13
C GLU A 96 -18.12 -3.46 0.30
N GLN A 97 -17.68 -3.69 -0.94
CA GLN A 97 -18.24 -4.73 -1.82
C GLN A 97 -18.01 -6.13 -1.23
N ALA A 98 -16.80 -6.39 -0.72
CA ALA A 98 -16.51 -7.65 -0.04
C ALA A 98 -17.36 -7.86 1.22
N TYR A 99 -17.54 -6.80 2.02
CA TYR A 99 -18.35 -6.82 3.23
C TYR A 99 -19.82 -7.08 2.94
N ARG A 100 -20.41 -6.40 1.95
CA ARG A 100 -21.79 -6.65 1.49
C ARG A 100 -22.00 -8.08 1.01
N THR A 101 -20.96 -8.67 0.40
CA THR A 101 -21.01 -10.06 -0.09
C THR A 101 -20.92 -11.06 1.06
N LYS A 102 -20.03 -10.84 2.03
CA LYS A 102 -19.80 -11.74 3.18
C LYS A 102 -19.33 -10.96 4.41
N LYS A 103 -20.26 -10.48 5.21
CA LYS A 103 -19.99 -9.63 6.39
C LYS A 103 -19.04 -10.28 7.41
N ASN A 104 -19.18 -11.57 7.65
CA ASN A 104 -18.41 -12.30 8.66
C ASN A 104 -16.91 -12.46 8.34
N LEU A 105 -16.48 -12.18 7.11
CA LEU A 105 -15.07 -12.33 6.71
C LEU A 105 -14.21 -11.09 6.98
N ILE A 106 -14.81 -9.93 7.19
CA ILE A 106 -14.08 -8.69 7.51
C ILE A 106 -14.30 -8.35 8.98
N LYS A 107 -13.23 -8.43 9.75
CA LYS A 107 -13.24 -8.13 11.18
C LYS A 107 -13.19 -6.62 11.43
N HIS A 108 -12.31 -5.92 10.73
CA HIS A 108 -12.17 -4.47 10.80
C HIS A 108 -11.38 -3.92 9.62
N VAL A 109 -11.65 -2.67 9.24
CA VAL A 109 -10.93 -1.91 8.21
C VAL A 109 -10.33 -0.65 8.81
N TYR A 110 -9.01 -0.52 8.77
CA TYR A 110 -8.27 0.64 9.25
C TYR A 110 -7.83 1.51 8.08
N LEU A 111 -8.30 2.74 8.05
CA LEU A 111 -7.89 3.74 7.06
C LEU A 111 -6.84 4.67 7.66
N CYS A 112 -5.57 4.31 7.56
CA CYS A 112 -4.47 5.13 8.04
C CYS A 112 -4.31 6.42 7.21
N ASN A 113 -3.72 7.46 7.80
CA ASN A 113 -3.51 8.76 7.17
C ASN A 113 -4.81 9.45 6.71
N THR A 114 -5.92 9.23 7.39
CA THR A 114 -7.23 9.78 7.01
C THR A 114 -7.88 10.64 8.09
N VAL A 115 -7.32 10.71 9.30
CA VAL A 115 -7.91 11.48 10.41
C VAL A 115 -8.17 12.95 10.04
N ASP A 116 -7.28 13.57 9.25
CA ASP A 116 -7.43 14.95 8.79
C ASP A 116 -8.56 15.13 7.74
N LYS A 117 -9.12 14.03 7.24
CA LYS A 117 -10.21 14.01 6.28
C LYS A 117 -11.58 13.86 6.92
N LYS A 118 -11.65 13.43 8.18
CA LYS A 118 -12.91 13.17 8.88
C LYS A 118 -13.87 14.35 8.87
N ASP A 119 -13.32 15.59 8.93
CA ASP A 119 -14.09 16.82 8.97
C ASP A 119 -14.40 17.40 7.56
N ARG A 120 -13.94 16.72 6.49
CA ARG A 120 -14.27 17.11 5.11
C ARG A 120 -15.62 16.54 4.71
N THR A 121 -16.57 17.41 4.42
CA THR A 121 -17.95 17.04 4.07
C THR A 121 -18.02 15.99 2.95
N SER A 122 -17.16 16.10 1.91
CA SER A 122 -17.14 15.14 0.80
C SER A 122 -16.72 13.75 1.24
N PHE A 123 -15.69 13.64 2.08
CA PHE A 123 -15.21 12.37 2.61
C PHE A 123 -16.23 11.76 3.57
N HIS A 124 -16.75 12.57 4.50
CA HIS A 124 -17.78 12.15 5.45
C HIS A 124 -19.03 11.61 4.75
N ASN A 125 -19.51 12.33 3.74
CA ASN A 125 -20.67 11.89 2.95
C ASN A 125 -20.42 10.62 2.15
N PHE A 126 -19.19 10.40 1.71
CA PHE A 126 -18.80 9.18 1.00
C PHE A 126 -18.78 7.98 1.95
N ILE A 127 -18.02 8.04 3.04
CA ILE A 127 -17.89 6.90 3.97
C ILE A 127 -19.19 6.62 4.72
N GLY A 128 -19.97 7.65 5.05
CA GLY A 128 -21.26 7.53 5.73
C GLY A 128 -22.33 6.75 4.96
N ARG A 129 -22.10 6.49 3.67
CA ARG A 129 -22.97 5.64 2.85
C ARG A 129 -22.56 4.17 2.83
N THR A 130 -21.48 3.82 3.52
CA THR A 130 -20.98 2.44 3.56
C THR A 130 -21.60 1.67 4.71
N ASP A 131 -21.82 0.38 4.49
CA ASP A 131 -22.25 -0.56 5.51
C ASP A 131 -21.14 -0.76 6.56
N LEU A 132 -19.87 -0.66 6.14
CA LEU A 132 -18.70 -0.73 7.02
C LEU A 132 -18.75 0.33 8.13
N VAL A 133 -19.13 1.58 7.82
CA VAL A 133 -19.29 2.64 8.82
C VAL A 133 -20.55 2.42 9.64
N ARG A 134 -21.67 2.10 9.00
CA ARG A 134 -22.94 1.85 9.70
C ARG A 134 -22.84 0.74 10.75
N ASP A 135 -22.11 -0.32 10.42
CA ASP A 135 -21.94 -1.49 11.28
C ASP A 135 -20.71 -1.37 12.20
N ASN A 136 -20.03 -0.19 12.26
CA ASN A 136 -18.82 0.10 13.05
C ASN A 136 -17.63 -0.83 12.75
N VAL A 137 -17.45 -1.25 11.50
CA VAL A 137 -16.38 -2.14 11.04
C VAL A 137 -15.24 -1.38 10.39
N MET A 138 -15.34 -0.06 10.24
CA MET A 138 -14.29 0.77 9.64
C MET A 138 -13.99 2.00 10.51
N THR A 139 -12.71 2.32 10.67
CA THR A 139 -12.22 3.51 11.37
C THR A 139 -11.25 4.34 10.53
N VAL A 140 -11.23 5.64 10.81
CA VAL A 140 -10.28 6.61 10.25
C VAL A 140 -9.15 6.81 11.26
N GLU A 141 -7.92 6.61 10.80
CA GLU A 141 -6.75 6.55 11.65
C GLU A 141 -5.74 7.67 11.32
N GLY A 142 -4.89 8.00 12.28
CA GLY A 142 -3.77 8.89 12.11
C GLY A 142 -2.65 8.26 11.28
N ARG A 143 -1.48 8.90 11.34
CA ARG A 143 -0.27 8.37 10.75
C ARG A 143 0.52 7.59 11.80
N PHE A 144 0.87 6.35 11.46
CA PHE A 144 1.64 5.45 12.32
C PHE A 144 2.90 4.96 11.61
N LEU A 145 3.84 4.43 12.38
CA LEU A 145 4.90 3.60 11.83
C LEU A 145 4.28 2.32 11.26
N VAL A 146 4.59 2.03 10.01
CA VAL A 146 4.00 0.90 9.29
C VAL A 146 4.31 -0.43 9.99
N SER A 147 5.56 -0.61 10.46
CA SER A 147 5.98 -1.80 11.20
C SER A 147 5.12 -2.06 12.45
N ASP A 148 4.87 -1.03 13.25
CA ASP A 148 4.07 -1.16 14.48
C ASP A 148 2.60 -1.47 14.16
N PHE A 149 2.03 -0.76 13.20
CA PHE A 149 0.64 -0.96 12.81
C PHE A 149 0.40 -2.33 12.16
N LEU A 150 1.32 -2.78 11.30
CA LEU A 150 1.28 -4.13 10.73
C LEU A 150 1.30 -5.19 11.83
N ALA A 151 2.24 -5.09 12.78
CA ALA A 151 2.40 -6.08 13.84
C ALA A 151 1.19 -6.20 14.76
N ARG A 152 0.47 -5.10 15.03
CA ARG A 152 -0.59 -5.08 16.04
C ARG A 152 -2.00 -5.21 15.47
N TYR A 153 -2.25 -4.63 14.28
CA TYR A 153 -3.61 -4.36 13.83
C TYR A 153 -3.93 -4.91 12.43
N THR A 154 -2.96 -5.45 11.70
CA THR A 154 -3.13 -5.78 10.28
C THR A 154 -3.00 -7.28 10.03
N ASP A 155 -3.93 -7.82 9.25
CA ASP A 155 -3.81 -9.14 8.66
C ASP A 155 -3.66 -9.06 7.15
N ILE A 156 -4.27 -8.06 6.49
CA ILE A 156 -4.21 -7.84 5.04
C ILE A 156 -3.95 -6.36 4.75
N VAL A 157 -3.09 -6.07 3.78
CA VAL A 157 -2.85 -4.71 3.28
C VAL A 157 -3.53 -4.53 1.92
N ILE A 158 -4.32 -3.46 1.77
CA ILE A 158 -4.82 -3.03 0.47
C ILE A 158 -4.20 -1.69 0.12
N ALA A 159 -3.59 -1.62 -1.05
CA ALA A 159 -2.96 -0.42 -1.57
C ALA A 159 -3.55 -0.03 -2.93
N HIS A 160 -3.60 1.26 -3.21
CA HIS A 160 -4.09 1.81 -4.48
C HIS A 160 -3.22 2.97 -4.93
N GLN A 161 -2.92 3.01 -6.21
CA GLN A 161 -2.17 4.11 -6.84
C GLN A 161 -2.69 4.42 -8.25
N TRP A 162 -2.45 5.64 -8.71
CA TRP A 162 -2.65 6.07 -10.09
C TRP A 162 -1.35 6.70 -10.60
N GLU A 163 -0.74 6.09 -11.63
CA GLU A 163 0.53 6.54 -12.24
C GLU A 163 1.67 6.82 -11.23
N ASN A 164 1.67 6.08 -10.09
CA ASN A 164 2.68 6.23 -9.02
C ASN A 164 2.92 4.87 -8.32
N ALA A 165 3.41 3.92 -9.09
CA ALA A 165 3.33 2.49 -8.82
C ALA A 165 4.34 1.96 -7.78
N LEU A 166 5.26 2.79 -7.25
CA LEU A 166 6.21 2.40 -6.20
C LEU A 166 5.77 2.96 -4.84
N ASN A 167 5.83 2.12 -3.81
CA ASN A 167 5.53 2.52 -2.44
C ASN A 167 6.33 1.64 -1.47
N TYR A 168 7.02 2.25 -0.52
CA TYR A 168 7.80 1.52 0.49
C TYR A 168 6.92 0.58 1.33
N SER A 169 5.69 0.96 1.64
CA SER A 169 4.75 0.11 2.38
C SER A 169 4.44 -1.23 1.68
N TYR A 170 4.60 -1.31 0.35
CA TYR A 170 4.46 -2.58 -0.38
C TYR A 170 5.56 -3.55 0.04
N TYR A 171 6.81 -3.08 0.06
CA TYR A 171 7.96 -3.90 0.42
C TYR A 171 7.96 -4.28 1.90
N GLU A 172 7.52 -3.36 2.75
CA GLU A 172 7.36 -3.61 4.20
C GLU A 172 6.31 -4.69 4.47
N ALA A 173 5.17 -4.66 3.78
CA ALA A 173 4.15 -5.70 3.86
C ALA A 173 4.66 -7.04 3.33
N LEU A 174 5.28 -7.05 2.13
CA LEU A 174 5.86 -8.25 1.53
C LEU A 174 6.98 -8.85 2.40
N TYR A 175 7.82 -8.00 3.00
CA TYR A 175 8.91 -8.42 3.88
C TYR A 175 8.40 -9.16 5.13
N GLY A 176 7.29 -8.68 5.69
CA GLY A 176 6.61 -9.31 6.82
C GLY A 176 5.69 -10.48 6.43
N GLY A 177 5.60 -10.84 5.15
CA GLY A 177 4.71 -11.91 4.68
C GLY A 177 3.22 -11.56 4.71
N TYR A 178 2.87 -10.28 4.92
CA TYR A 178 1.46 -9.85 4.90
C TYR A 178 0.89 -9.90 3.48
N PRO A 179 -0.31 -10.46 3.27
CA PRO A 179 -0.96 -10.40 1.97
C PRO A 179 -1.19 -8.95 1.55
N LEU A 180 -0.62 -8.59 0.41
CA LEU A 180 -0.71 -7.27 -0.20
C LEU A 180 -1.60 -7.32 -1.44
N LEU A 181 -2.75 -6.64 -1.41
CA LEU A 181 -3.53 -6.36 -2.62
C LEU A 181 -3.08 -5.03 -3.20
N HIS A 182 -2.80 -5.00 -4.51
CA HIS A 182 -2.26 -3.80 -5.16
C HIS A 182 -2.65 -3.72 -6.64
N ASN A 183 -2.58 -2.52 -7.22
CA ASN A 183 -2.72 -2.26 -8.66
C ASN A 183 -1.41 -1.78 -9.31
N SER A 184 -0.27 -2.05 -8.70
CA SER A 184 1.04 -1.65 -9.21
C SER A 184 1.48 -2.54 -10.38
N LYS A 185 1.76 -1.93 -11.55
CA LYS A 185 2.35 -2.60 -12.72
C LYS A 185 3.88 -2.73 -12.62
N LEU A 186 4.51 -2.20 -11.57
CA LEU A 186 5.95 -2.30 -11.32
C LEU A 186 6.30 -3.45 -10.37
N LEU A 187 5.33 -4.08 -9.72
CA LEU A 187 5.53 -5.35 -9.04
C LEU A 187 5.39 -6.49 -10.07
N PRO A 188 6.32 -7.46 -10.08
CA PRO A 188 6.23 -8.61 -10.97
C PRO A 188 4.95 -9.43 -10.76
N MET A 189 4.52 -10.13 -11.79
CA MET A 189 3.41 -11.07 -11.69
C MET A 189 3.68 -12.12 -10.60
N GLY A 190 2.70 -12.35 -9.72
CA GLY A 190 2.81 -13.29 -8.60
C GLY A 190 3.41 -12.70 -7.32
N VAL A 191 3.86 -11.45 -7.34
CA VAL A 191 4.27 -10.71 -6.13
C VAL A 191 3.08 -9.89 -5.63
N GLY A 192 2.56 -10.25 -4.46
CA GLY A 192 1.28 -9.71 -3.99
C GLY A 192 0.08 -10.27 -4.76
N TYR A 193 -1.06 -9.64 -4.59
CA TYR A 193 -2.33 -9.96 -5.26
C TYR A 193 -2.75 -8.76 -6.10
N TYR A 194 -2.58 -8.87 -7.41
CA TYR A 194 -2.84 -7.79 -8.34
C TYR A 194 -4.33 -7.68 -8.67
N TYR A 195 -4.87 -6.46 -8.63
CA TYR A 195 -6.17 -6.10 -9.21
C TYR A 195 -5.98 -4.98 -10.24
N ASP A 196 -6.87 -4.92 -11.25
CA ASP A 196 -6.69 -4.04 -12.38
C ASP A 196 -7.17 -2.61 -12.09
N GLU A 197 -6.27 -1.66 -12.25
CA GLU A 197 -6.49 -0.21 -12.21
C GLU A 197 -7.43 0.26 -11.08
N PHE A 198 -8.65 0.70 -11.43
CA PHE A 198 -9.68 1.19 -10.49
C PHE A 198 -10.81 0.15 -10.27
N ASN A 199 -10.60 -1.10 -10.66
CA ASN A 199 -11.63 -2.14 -10.60
C ASN A 199 -11.84 -2.64 -9.16
N ALA A 200 -12.68 -1.92 -8.42
CA ALA A 200 -12.99 -2.24 -7.03
C ALA A 200 -13.77 -3.57 -6.88
N GLU A 201 -14.55 -3.97 -7.88
CA GLU A 201 -15.30 -5.24 -7.86
C GLU A 201 -14.34 -6.42 -7.94
N GLN A 202 -13.42 -6.42 -8.92
CA GLN A 202 -12.36 -7.41 -9.01
C GLN A 202 -11.49 -7.44 -7.75
N GLY A 203 -11.13 -6.25 -7.23
CA GLY A 203 -10.37 -6.13 -5.98
C GLY A 203 -11.10 -6.77 -4.79
N ALA A 204 -12.43 -6.64 -4.72
CA ALA A 204 -13.24 -7.27 -3.69
C ALA A 204 -13.28 -8.80 -3.83
N GLU A 205 -13.39 -9.34 -5.05
CA GLU A 205 -13.32 -10.78 -5.31
C GLU A 205 -11.98 -11.36 -4.90
N ILE A 206 -10.88 -10.68 -5.25
CA ILE A 206 -9.52 -11.06 -4.85
C ILE A 206 -9.39 -11.02 -3.33
N LEU A 207 -9.89 -9.95 -2.66
CA LEU A 207 -9.88 -9.85 -1.20
C LEU A 207 -10.57 -11.04 -0.54
N LEU A 208 -11.77 -11.40 -1.00
CA LEU A 208 -12.52 -12.56 -0.47
C LEU A 208 -11.77 -13.87 -0.70
N SER A 209 -11.09 -14.02 -1.83
CA SER A 209 -10.23 -15.17 -2.12
C SER A 209 -9.01 -15.22 -1.19
N VAL A 210 -8.35 -14.07 -0.98
CA VAL A 210 -7.17 -13.94 -0.09
C VAL A 210 -7.55 -14.30 1.34
N ILE A 211 -8.67 -13.79 1.87
CA ILE A 211 -9.13 -14.12 3.22
C ILE A 211 -9.27 -15.63 3.41
N LYS A 212 -9.75 -16.34 2.39
CA LYS A 212 -10.01 -17.79 2.49
C LYS A 212 -8.79 -18.67 2.25
N HIS A 213 -7.87 -18.24 1.39
CA HIS A 213 -6.87 -19.14 0.84
C HIS A 213 -5.42 -18.73 1.15
N HIS A 214 -5.16 -17.49 1.59
CA HIS A 214 -3.79 -17.03 1.82
C HIS A 214 -3.04 -17.89 2.84
N ASP A 215 -3.68 -18.26 3.93
CA ASP A 215 -3.05 -19.07 4.99
C ASP A 215 -2.54 -20.41 4.48
N VAL A 216 -3.21 -20.99 3.49
CA VAL A 216 -2.79 -22.27 2.87
C VAL A 216 -1.57 -22.10 1.97
N VAL A 217 -1.44 -20.93 1.29
CA VAL A 217 -0.36 -20.68 0.33
C VAL A 217 0.73 -19.77 0.89
N HIS A 218 0.67 -19.45 2.18
CA HIS A 218 1.52 -18.44 2.83
C HIS A 218 3.02 -18.69 2.60
N ASP A 219 3.52 -19.93 2.76
CA ASP A 219 4.94 -20.22 2.58
C ASP A 219 5.40 -19.95 1.14
N THR A 220 4.60 -20.30 0.15
CA THR A 220 4.89 -20.02 -1.27
C THR A 220 4.88 -18.51 -1.52
N TYR A 221 3.92 -17.80 -0.94
CA TYR A 221 3.81 -16.34 -1.03
C TYR A 221 5.05 -15.63 -0.43
N VAL A 222 5.48 -16.06 0.75
CA VAL A 222 6.68 -15.51 1.42
C VAL A 222 7.93 -15.77 0.57
N ASN A 223 8.12 -16.98 0.07
CA ASN A 223 9.27 -17.32 -0.77
C ASN A 223 9.33 -16.47 -2.05
N THR A 224 8.19 -16.26 -2.71
CA THR A 224 8.09 -15.40 -3.90
C THR A 224 8.40 -13.95 -3.55
N SER A 225 7.83 -13.43 -2.47
CA SER A 225 8.06 -12.07 -1.99
C SER A 225 9.52 -11.82 -1.63
N GLN A 226 10.14 -12.72 -0.88
CA GLN A 226 11.55 -12.63 -0.49
C GLN A 226 12.49 -12.69 -1.70
N SER A 227 12.19 -13.56 -2.67
CA SER A 227 12.97 -13.65 -3.91
C SER A 227 12.93 -12.35 -4.70
N PHE A 228 11.76 -11.72 -4.79
CA PHE A 228 11.61 -10.40 -5.41
C PHE A 228 12.37 -9.32 -4.64
N LEU A 229 12.20 -9.22 -3.32
CA LEU A 229 12.84 -8.18 -2.51
C LEU A 229 14.38 -8.21 -2.62
N LYS A 230 14.98 -9.40 -2.76
CA LYS A 230 16.41 -9.54 -3.01
C LYS A 230 16.88 -8.92 -4.33
N THR A 231 16.01 -8.73 -5.29
CA THR A 231 16.36 -8.08 -6.57
C THR A 231 16.43 -6.55 -6.48
N LEU A 232 15.97 -5.98 -5.36
CA LEU A 232 15.92 -4.53 -5.13
C LEU A 232 17.14 -4.01 -4.34
N SER A 233 17.99 -4.90 -3.83
CA SER A 233 19.17 -4.58 -2.99
C SER A 233 20.48 -4.62 -3.76
#